data_b4b148b4108305a23f4bd0040d92c1de
#
_entry.id   b4b148b4108305a23f4bd0040d92c1de
#
_cell.length_a   1.000
_cell.length_b   1.000
_cell.length_c   1.000
_cell.angle_alpha   90.00
_cell.angle_beta   90.00
_cell.angle_gamma   90.00
#
_symmetry.space_group_name_H-M   'P 1'
#
loop_
_entity.id
_entity.type
_entity.pdbx_description
1 polymer ?
#
loop_
_entity_poly.entity_id
_entity_poly.type
_entity_poly.pdbx_seq_one_letter_code
_entity_poly.pdbx_strand_id
1 'polypeptide(L)'
;MLCQAGFASSTPFTGASWELVGEYPILGSNGAVQSVCATEDYIICIENFNDLTTEPDVVSAYYKNDTDADGNPVTQYSLAHQVRDADFAHANGMAYNPVTHEILVSGYSSPDASNYGCIFRLDPDTLEQKERIQ
;
A
#
# COMPACT_ATOMS: atom_id res chain seq x y z
N MET A 1 -0.32 -15.35 -14.44
CA MET A 1 -1.15 -14.69 -15.47
C MET A 1 -0.59 -13.28 -15.62
N LEU A 2 0.16 -13.02 -16.70
CA LEU A 2 0.77 -11.72 -16.93
C LEU A 2 -0.34 -10.71 -17.28
N CYS A 3 -0.57 -9.75 -16.40
CA CYS A 3 -1.42 -8.61 -16.71
C CYS A 3 -0.60 -7.64 -17.58
N GLN A 4 -0.68 -7.78 -18.90
CA GLN A 4 -0.22 -6.74 -19.81
C GLN A 4 -1.21 -5.58 -19.72
N ALA A 5 -0.87 -4.56 -18.98
CA ALA A 5 -1.57 -3.28 -19.08
C ALA A 5 -1.24 -2.64 -20.43
N GLY A 6 -2.09 -2.89 -21.42
CA GLY A 6 -2.06 -2.18 -22.68
C GLY A 6 -2.53 -0.75 -22.46
N PHE A 7 -1.62 0.19 -22.34
CA PHE A 7 -1.98 1.60 -22.35
C PHE A 7 -2.29 2.04 -23.78
N ALA A 8 -3.55 2.42 -24.02
CA ALA A 8 -3.91 3.09 -25.26
C ALA A 8 -3.14 4.41 -25.36
N SER A 9 -2.31 4.52 -26.37
CA SER A 9 -1.51 5.70 -26.66
C SER A 9 -2.41 6.88 -26.98
N SER A 10 -2.59 7.78 -26.05
CA SER A 10 -2.96 9.15 -26.36
C SER A 10 -2.27 10.09 -25.38
N THR A 11 -1.07 10.57 -25.79
CA THR A 11 -0.46 11.85 -25.33
C THR A 11 -0.83 12.33 -23.92
N PRO A 12 0.05 12.63 -23.01
CA PRO A 12 1.31 13.35 -23.17
C PRO A 12 2.57 12.51 -23.04
N PHE A 13 2.46 11.19 -23.01
CA PHE A 13 3.58 10.29 -22.79
C PHE A 13 4.20 9.72 -24.07
N THR A 14 4.00 10.40 -25.22
CA THR A 14 4.65 10.04 -26.50
C THR A 14 6.16 10.14 -26.32
N GLY A 15 6.85 9.00 -26.42
CA GLY A 15 8.29 8.91 -26.19
C GLY A 15 8.72 8.47 -24.79
N ALA A 16 7.79 8.23 -23.87
CA ALA A 16 8.09 7.59 -22.60
C ALA A 16 8.41 6.10 -22.80
N SER A 17 9.44 5.61 -22.16
CA SER A 17 9.73 4.19 -22.02
C SER A 17 9.35 3.74 -20.59
N TRP A 18 8.83 2.52 -20.49
CA TRP A 18 8.46 1.92 -19.20
C TRP A 18 9.34 0.71 -18.96
N GLU A 19 9.85 0.60 -17.75
CA GLU A 19 10.64 -0.53 -17.28
C GLU A 19 9.94 -1.14 -16.08
N LEU A 20 9.82 -2.47 -16.08
CA LEU A 20 9.39 -3.20 -14.89
C LEU A 20 10.56 -3.22 -13.90
N VAL A 21 10.43 -2.50 -12.78
CA VAL A 21 11.51 -2.39 -11.77
C VAL A 21 11.39 -3.42 -10.66
N GLY A 22 10.23 -4.07 -10.49
CA GLY A 22 10.04 -5.09 -9.48
C GLY A 22 8.65 -5.72 -9.53
N GLU A 23 8.55 -6.90 -8.94
CA GLU A 23 7.30 -7.62 -8.69
C GLU A 23 7.20 -7.92 -7.20
N TYR A 24 6.01 -7.71 -6.63
CA TYR A 24 5.76 -7.90 -5.21
C TYR A 24 4.75 -9.03 -5.00
N PRO A 25 5.00 -9.96 -4.07
CA PRO A 25 4.07 -11.06 -3.83
C PRO A 25 2.77 -10.55 -3.22
N ILE A 26 1.64 -10.97 -3.76
CA ILE A 26 0.33 -10.84 -3.09
C ILE A 26 0.25 -11.94 -2.04
N LEU A 27 -0.09 -11.58 -0.82
CA LEU A 27 0.01 -12.47 0.34
C LEU A 27 -1.29 -13.22 0.66
N GLY A 28 -2.41 -12.82 0.07
CA GLY A 28 -3.70 -13.48 0.21
C GLY A 28 -4.20 -14.11 -1.09
N SER A 29 -4.94 -15.20 -0.99
CA SER A 29 -5.54 -15.86 -2.16
C SER A 29 -6.82 -15.17 -2.63
N ASN A 30 -7.48 -14.40 -1.77
CA ASN A 30 -8.76 -13.74 -2.01
C ASN A 30 -8.69 -12.21 -1.87
N GLY A 31 -7.52 -11.68 -1.55
CA GLY A 31 -7.29 -10.25 -1.41
C GLY A 31 -7.06 -9.56 -2.76
N ALA A 32 -7.34 -8.27 -2.78
CA ALA A 32 -7.01 -7.40 -3.88
C ALA A 32 -6.18 -6.22 -3.38
N VAL A 33 -5.07 -5.92 -4.05
CA VAL A 33 -4.32 -4.69 -3.78
C VAL A 33 -5.20 -3.51 -4.15
N GLN A 34 -5.59 -2.72 -3.16
CA GLN A 34 -6.48 -1.58 -3.34
C GLN A 34 -5.72 -0.28 -3.53
N SER A 35 -4.59 -0.14 -2.84
CA SER A 35 -3.80 1.08 -2.92
C SER A 35 -2.33 0.82 -2.67
N VAL A 36 -1.51 1.71 -3.18
CA VAL A 36 -0.07 1.70 -3.05
C VAL A 36 0.48 3.11 -2.92
N CYS A 37 1.49 3.30 -2.08
CA CYS A 37 2.31 4.50 -2.06
C CYS A 37 3.79 4.15 -1.88
N ALA A 38 4.66 5.13 -2.03
CA ALA A 38 6.08 4.99 -1.76
C ALA A 38 6.53 6.06 -0.76
N THR A 39 7.37 5.67 0.18
CA THR A 39 8.11 6.54 1.08
C THR A 39 9.55 6.71 0.57
N GLU A 40 10.43 7.22 1.41
CA GLU A 40 11.87 7.22 1.13
C GLU A 40 12.41 5.79 1.05
N ASP A 41 12.00 4.91 1.98
CA ASP A 41 12.61 3.59 2.21
C ASP A 41 11.76 2.43 1.74
N TYR A 42 10.43 2.61 1.65
CA TYR A 42 9.48 1.53 1.40
C TYR A 42 8.55 1.79 0.21
N ILE A 43 8.12 0.70 -0.40
CA ILE A 43 6.90 0.65 -1.20
C ILE A 43 5.85 -0.06 -0.33
N ILE A 44 4.73 0.60 -0.09
CA ILE A 44 3.71 0.15 0.84
C ILE A 44 2.42 -0.12 0.07
N CYS A 45 1.83 -1.29 0.29
CA CYS A 45 0.54 -1.64 -0.31
C CYS A 45 -0.45 -2.14 0.75
N ILE A 46 -1.73 -1.96 0.48
CA ILE A 46 -2.84 -2.50 1.26
C ILE A 46 -3.59 -3.51 0.40
N GLU A 47 -3.77 -4.70 0.95
CA GLU A 47 -4.63 -5.75 0.41
C GLU A 47 -5.92 -5.80 1.23
N ASN A 48 -7.06 -5.61 0.58
CA ASN A 48 -8.36 -5.83 1.19
C ASN A 48 -8.90 -7.21 0.83
N PHE A 49 -9.57 -7.83 1.79
CA PHE A 49 -10.21 -9.12 1.62
C PHE A 49 -11.73 -8.96 1.57
N ASN A 50 -12.41 -9.83 0.84
CA ASN A 50 -13.86 -9.75 0.67
C ASN A 50 -14.65 -10.13 1.93
N ASP A 51 -14.02 -10.82 2.86
CA ASP A 51 -14.61 -11.23 4.13
C ASP A 51 -13.74 -10.76 5.30
N LEU A 52 -14.04 -9.54 5.76
CA LEU A 52 -13.33 -8.91 6.88
C LEU A 52 -13.52 -9.63 8.22
N THR A 53 -14.44 -10.58 8.32
CA THR A 53 -14.63 -11.36 9.54
C THR A 53 -13.66 -12.51 9.65
N THR A 54 -13.16 -13.00 8.53
CA THR A 54 -12.27 -14.16 8.45
C THR A 54 -10.88 -13.82 7.93
N GLU A 55 -10.77 -12.77 7.11
CA GLU A 55 -9.51 -12.35 6.49
C GLU A 55 -9.39 -10.81 6.60
N PRO A 56 -8.76 -10.30 7.64
CA PRO A 56 -8.56 -8.86 7.83
C PRO A 56 -7.64 -8.27 6.77
N ASP A 57 -7.71 -6.96 6.62
CA ASP A 57 -6.81 -6.23 5.73
C ASP A 57 -5.35 -6.43 6.11
N VAL A 58 -4.49 -6.41 5.10
CA VAL A 58 -3.06 -6.58 5.26
C VAL A 58 -2.33 -5.38 4.67
N VAL A 59 -1.51 -4.74 5.50
CA VAL A 59 -0.60 -3.68 5.05
C VAL A 59 0.81 -4.24 5.01
N SER A 60 1.46 -4.12 3.87
CA SER A 60 2.81 -4.66 3.65
C SER A 60 3.74 -3.54 3.19
N ALA A 61 4.93 -3.48 3.79
CA ALA A 61 6.02 -2.63 3.36
C ALA A 61 7.14 -3.48 2.75
N TYR A 62 7.61 -3.09 1.59
CA TYR A 62 8.72 -3.71 0.86
C TYR A 62 9.87 -2.73 0.75
N TYR A 63 11.10 -3.21 0.92
CA TYR A 63 12.27 -2.36 0.76
C TYR A 63 12.33 -1.77 -0.66
N LYS A 64 12.39 -0.46 -0.75
CA LYS A 64 12.52 0.26 -2.01
C LYS A 64 13.96 0.28 -2.50
N ASN A 65 14.91 0.27 -1.56
CA ASN A 65 16.34 0.39 -1.79
C ASN A 65 17.04 -0.94 -1.48
N ASP A 66 18.33 -1.03 -1.75
CA ASP A 66 19.21 -2.14 -1.36
C ASP A 66 19.84 -1.98 0.04
N THR A 67 19.48 -0.90 0.72
CA THR A 67 19.82 -0.61 2.12
C THR A 67 18.56 -0.17 2.87
N ASP A 68 18.51 -0.48 4.17
CA ASP A 68 17.50 0.06 5.08
C ASP A 68 17.82 1.50 5.52
N ALA A 69 16.95 2.11 6.35
CA ALA A 69 17.13 3.46 6.87
C ALA A 69 18.38 3.64 7.72
N ASP A 70 18.89 2.56 8.30
CA ASP A 70 20.13 2.54 9.11
C ASP A 70 21.38 2.29 8.26
N GLY A 71 21.22 2.07 6.94
CA GLY A 71 22.31 1.80 6.00
C GLY A 71 22.77 0.34 5.97
N ASN A 72 22.01 -0.60 6.58
CA ASN A 72 22.33 -2.02 6.49
C ASN A 72 21.88 -2.60 5.15
N PRO A 73 22.66 -3.51 4.53
CA PRO A 73 22.24 -4.15 3.29
C PRO A 73 20.97 -4.96 3.46
N VAL A 74 20.01 -4.77 2.55
CA VAL A 74 18.76 -5.54 2.46
C VAL A 74 18.55 -6.00 1.02
N THR A 75 17.63 -6.93 0.83
CA THR A 75 17.23 -7.33 -0.52
C THR A 75 16.16 -6.35 -1.00
N GLN A 76 16.49 -5.58 -2.04
CA GLN A 76 15.54 -4.67 -2.66
C GLN A 76 14.26 -5.44 -3.09
N TYR A 77 13.11 -4.84 -2.85
CA TYR A 77 11.77 -5.39 -3.11
C TYR A 77 11.38 -6.62 -2.29
N SER A 78 12.18 -7.02 -1.30
CA SER A 78 11.73 -8.03 -0.34
C SER A 78 10.81 -7.41 0.71
N LEU A 79 9.97 -8.25 1.34
CA LEU A 79 9.10 -7.82 2.43
C LEU A 79 9.97 -7.36 3.62
N ALA A 80 9.76 -6.11 4.04
CA ALA A 80 10.40 -5.55 5.23
C ALA A 80 9.59 -5.88 6.48
N HIS A 81 8.30 -5.50 6.49
CA HIS A 81 7.40 -5.79 7.58
C HIS A 81 5.94 -5.76 7.10
N GLN A 82 5.03 -6.23 7.96
CA GLN A 82 3.62 -6.40 7.63
C GLN A 82 2.77 -6.29 8.87
N VAL A 83 1.64 -5.62 8.75
CA VAL A 83 0.57 -5.57 9.76
C VAL A 83 -0.67 -6.25 9.19
N ARG A 84 -1.28 -7.11 10.01
CA ARG A 84 -2.55 -7.78 9.73
C ARG A 84 -3.59 -7.31 10.75
N ASP A 85 -4.81 -7.74 10.59
CA ASP A 85 -5.93 -7.40 11.47
C ASP A 85 -6.31 -5.91 11.43
N ALA A 86 -6.08 -5.24 10.31
CA ALA A 86 -6.48 -3.87 10.08
C ALA A 86 -7.86 -3.81 9.40
N ASP A 87 -8.64 -2.78 9.69
CA ASP A 87 -9.86 -2.42 8.97
C ASP A 87 -9.73 -0.97 8.48
N PHE A 88 -9.31 -0.81 7.23
CA PHE A 88 -9.19 0.50 6.59
C PHE A 88 -10.36 0.81 5.66
N ALA A 89 -11.50 0.17 5.87
CA ALA A 89 -12.72 0.48 5.15
C ALA A 89 -12.51 0.52 3.62
N HIS A 90 -12.00 -0.58 3.07
CA HIS A 90 -11.75 -0.79 1.64
C HIS A 90 -10.65 0.11 1.03
N ALA A 91 -9.87 0.81 1.80
CA ALA A 91 -8.58 1.48 1.50
C ALA A 91 -8.34 1.92 0.03
N ASN A 92 -9.31 2.61 -0.57
CA ASN A 92 -9.32 2.94 -2.01
C ASN A 92 -8.24 3.91 -2.47
N GLY A 93 -7.58 4.58 -1.55
CA GLY A 93 -6.50 5.51 -1.86
C GLY A 93 -5.50 5.61 -0.73
N MET A 94 -4.23 5.75 -1.09
CA MET A 94 -3.14 5.92 -0.14
C MET A 94 -2.16 6.95 -0.66
N ALA A 95 -1.64 7.79 0.24
CA ALA A 95 -0.63 8.77 -0.07
C ALA A 95 0.33 8.95 1.10
N TYR A 96 1.61 9.14 0.80
CA TYR A 96 2.62 9.48 1.78
C TYR A 96 2.82 11.00 1.84
N ASN A 97 2.86 11.54 3.07
CA ASN A 97 3.21 12.93 3.33
C ASN A 97 4.62 13.00 3.95
N PRO A 98 5.64 13.40 3.19
CA PRO A 98 7.01 13.46 3.69
C PRO A 98 7.23 14.57 4.73
N VAL A 99 6.36 15.58 4.79
CA VAL A 99 6.51 16.69 5.77
C VAL A 99 6.13 16.25 7.17
N THR A 100 5.07 15.44 7.30
CA THR A 100 4.60 14.93 8.60
C THR A 100 5.08 13.50 8.87
N HIS A 101 5.74 12.87 7.89
CA HIS A 101 6.16 11.47 7.93
C HIS A 101 4.99 10.56 8.28
N GLU A 102 3.95 10.60 7.44
CA GLU A 102 2.71 9.86 7.67
C GLU A 102 2.13 9.33 6.36
N ILE A 103 1.48 8.19 6.43
CA ILE A 103 0.67 7.66 5.36
C ILE A 103 -0.79 8.01 5.65
N LEU A 104 -1.48 8.52 4.64
CA LEU A 104 -2.90 8.79 4.66
C LEU A 104 -3.62 7.74 3.83
N VAL A 105 -4.58 7.04 4.42
CA VAL A 105 -5.39 6.01 3.76
C VAL A 105 -6.85 6.45 3.75
N SER A 106 -7.48 6.50 2.59
CA SER A 106 -8.89 6.84 2.47
C SER A 106 -9.77 5.59 2.53
N GLY A 107 -10.64 5.52 3.54
CA GLY A 107 -11.65 4.49 3.66
C GLY A 107 -12.92 4.84 2.87
N TYR A 108 -13.48 3.85 2.16
CA TYR A 108 -14.72 4.04 1.39
C TYR A 108 -15.92 3.35 2.03
N SER A 109 -15.81 2.08 2.29
CA SER A 109 -16.86 1.27 2.91
C SER A 109 -16.28 0.24 3.85
N SER A 110 -16.99 -0.10 4.89
CA SER A 110 -16.61 -1.09 5.88
C SER A 110 -17.88 -1.79 6.38
N PRO A 111 -17.81 -3.04 6.85
CA PRO A 111 -18.85 -3.65 7.67
C PRO A 111 -19.20 -2.81 8.91
N ASP A 112 -18.20 -2.13 9.47
CA ASP A 112 -18.42 -1.10 10.49
C ASP A 112 -18.71 0.25 9.84
N ALA A 113 -19.97 0.68 9.88
CA ALA A 113 -20.40 1.96 9.33
C ALA A 113 -19.67 3.18 9.94
N SER A 114 -19.06 3.02 11.13
CA SER A 114 -18.25 4.07 11.77
C SER A 114 -16.97 4.39 10.99
N ASN A 115 -16.52 3.49 10.12
CA ASN A 115 -15.33 3.67 9.29
C ASN A 115 -15.64 4.26 7.89
N TYR A 116 -16.91 4.57 7.58
CA TYR A 116 -17.27 5.16 6.29
C TYR A 116 -16.73 6.58 6.15
N GLY A 117 -16.03 6.82 5.03
CA GLY A 117 -15.52 8.14 4.71
C GLY A 117 -14.40 8.63 5.63
N CYS A 118 -13.74 7.74 6.34
CA CYS A 118 -12.62 8.08 7.22
C CYS A 118 -11.31 8.22 6.45
N ILE A 119 -10.43 9.02 7.02
CA ILE A 119 -9.00 9.02 6.68
C ILE A 119 -8.26 8.40 7.87
N PHE A 120 -7.48 7.37 7.58
CA PHE A 120 -6.60 6.74 8.57
C PHE A 120 -5.19 7.30 8.39
N ARG A 121 -4.53 7.63 9.50
CA ARG A 121 -3.13 8.05 9.53
C ARG A 121 -2.30 6.90 10.07
N LEU A 122 -1.33 6.45 9.29
CA LEU A 122 -0.42 5.38 9.67
C LEU A 122 1.00 5.91 9.81
N ASP A 123 1.75 5.25 10.67
CA ASP A 123 3.19 5.40 10.73
C ASP A 123 3.83 4.65 9.54
N PRO A 124 4.69 5.27 8.73
CA PRO A 124 5.28 4.61 7.58
C PRO A 124 6.32 3.54 7.94
N ASP A 125 6.92 3.61 9.13
CA ASP A 125 8.00 2.70 9.55
C ASP A 125 7.45 1.47 10.29
N THR A 126 6.33 1.62 11.00
CA THR A 126 5.70 0.53 11.76
C THR A 126 4.40 0.02 11.14
N LEU A 127 3.80 0.80 10.24
CA LEU A 127 2.47 0.61 9.64
C LEU A 127 1.32 0.66 10.66
N GLU A 128 1.59 1.06 11.89
CA GLU A 128 0.57 1.19 12.93
C GLU A 128 -0.34 2.40 12.67
N GLN A 129 -1.63 2.21 12.93
CA GLN A 129 -2.59 3.30 12.85
C GLN A 129 -2.38 4.26 14.01
N LYS A 130 -2.06 5.52 13.70
CA LYS A 130 -1.90 6.62 14.67
C LYS A 130 -3.24 7.30 14.99
N GLU A 131 -4.08 7.49 13.99
CA GLU A 131 -5.32 8.25 14.10
C GLU A 131 -6.33 7.84 13.04
N ARG A 132 -7.60 8.06 13.35
CA ARG A 132 -8.71 8.02 12.41
C ARG A 132 -9.43 9.37 12.43
N ILE A 133 -9.55 9.99 11.28
CA ILE A 133 -10.22 11.27 11.06
C ILE A 133 -11.53 10.98 10.31
N GLN A 134 -12.64 11.49 10.81
CA GLN A 134 -13.97 11.32 10.22
C GLN A 134 -14.49 12.67 9.71
#